data_f9d48af73c1ad28c129a5ca18e7328da
#
_entry.id   f9d48af73c1ad28c129a5ca18e7328da
#
_cell.length_a   1.000
_cell.length_b   1.000
_cell.length_c   1.000
_cell.angle_alpha   90.00
_cell.angle_beta   90.00
_cell.angle_gamma   90.00
#
_symmetry.space_group_name_H-M   'P 1'
#
loop_
_entity.id
_entity.type
_entity.pdbx_description
1 polymer ?
#
loop_
_entity_poly.entity_id
_entity_poly.type
_entity_poly.pdbx_seq_one_letter_code
_entity_poly.pdbx_strand_id
1 'polypeptide(L)'
;LNEELVDTSLETKAAIANLRYTPGGAFGSCRYKLKSFEENEREYKRLIDVFRAHDIRYFFYNGGGDSQDTANKVSELGKKLDFPVQCIGIPKTVDNDLPHTDCSPGFGSVAKYIAISTKEAALDIQSMCATSTKVFVLEVMGRHAGWIAASSVLAREVEADAPHIVLLP
;
A
#
# COMPACT_ATOMS: atom_id res chain seq x y z
N LEU A 1 7.08 -13.12 -14.44
CA LEU A 1 7.62 -14.49 -14.56
C LEU A 1 6.80 -15.36 -15.53
N ASN A 2 5.47 -15.22 -15.55
CA ASN A 2 4.56 -15.98 -16.41
C ASN A 2 4.31 -15.33 -17.79
N GLU A 3 4.88 -14.16 -18.06
CA GLU A 3 4.65 -13.37 -19.28
C GLU A 3 3.18 -13.00 -19.52
N GLU A 4 2.40 -12.85 -18.47
CA GLU A 4 1.04 -12.33 -18.55
C GLU A 4 1.09 -10.82 -18.77
N LEU A 5 1.27 -10.42 -20.01
CA LEU A 5 1.41 -9.02 -20.41
C LEU A 5 0.12 -8.50 -21.05
N VAL A 6 -0.19 -7.25 -20.76
CA VAL A 6 -1.27 -6.51 -21.39
C VAL A 6 -0.66 -5.34 -22.15
N ASP A 7 -0.87 -5.30 -23.45
CA ASP A 7 -0.42 -4.18 -24.28
C ASP A 7 -1.47 -3.07 -24.26
N THR A 8 -1.21 -2.04 -23.48
CA THR A 8 -2.13 -0.90 -23.33
C THR A 8 -2.13 0.04 -24.55
N SER A 9 -1.19 -0.11 -25.49
CA SER A 9 -1.22 0.66 -26.76
C SER A 9 -2.39 0.28 -27.65
N LEU A 10 -2.97 -0.90 -27.43
CA LEU A 10 -4.15 -1.40 -28.13
C LEU A 10 -5.45 -0.84 -27.57
N GLU A 11 -5.40 -0.20 -26.42
CA GLU A 11 -6.57 0.36 -25.75
C GLU A 11 -6.91 1.76 -26.25
N THR A 12 -8.16 2.15 -26.11
CA THR A 12 -8.60 3.50 -26.47
C THR A 12 -8.05 4.53 -25.47
N LYS A 13 -7.82 5.75 -25.93
CA LYS A 13 -7.42 6.86 -25.04
C LYS A 13 -8.41 7.08 -23.89
N ALA A 14 -9.71 6.86 -24.14
CA ALA A 14 -10.74 6.98 -23.13
C ALA A 14 -10.63 5.87 -22.06
N ALA A 15 -10.37 4.63 -22.47
CA ALA A 15 -10.16 3.52 -21.53
C ALA A 15 -8.95 3.79 -20.62
N ILE A 16 -7.83 4.23 -21.18
CA ILE A 16 -6.63 4.59 -20.41
C ILE A 16 -6.91 5.76 -19.46
N ALA A 17 -7.61 6.80 -19.91
CA ALA A 17 -7.96 7.94 -19.07
C ALA A 17 -8.87 7.53 -17.88
N ASN A 18 -9.76 6.57 -18.08
CA ASN A 18 -10.66 6.08 -17.03
C ASN A 18 -9.95 5.29 -15.94
N LEU A 19 -8.74 4.78 -16.16
CA LEU A 19 -7.91 4.15 -15.11
C LEU A 19 -7.70 5.09 -13.91
N ARG A 20 -7.70 6.39 -14.15
CA ARG A 20 -7.58 7.41 -13.10
C ARG A 20 -8.68 7.31 -12.04
N TYR A 21 -9.85 6.84 -12.40
CA TYR A 21 -11.03 6.74 -11.53
C TYR A 21 -11.35 5.29 -11.14
N THR A 22 -10.53 4.33 -11.58
CA THR A 22 -10.72 2.93 -11.26
C THR A 22 -10.15 2.63 -9.87
N PRO A 23 -10.96 2.19 -8.91
CA PRO A 23 -10.48 1.85 -7.58
C PRO A 23 -9.63 0.56 -7.59
N GLY A 24 -8.65 0.49 -6.71
CA GLY A 24 -7.75 -0.65 -6.58
C GLY A 24 -6.75 -0.77 -7.72
N GLY A 25 -6.21 -1.96 -7.91
CA GLY A 25 -5.27 -2.25 -9.00
C GLY A 25 -6.02 -2.65 -10.27
N ALA A 26 -6.05 -1.78 -11.28
CA ALA A 26 -6.77 -2.02 -12.55
C ALA A 26 -6.28 -3.29 -13.28
N PHE A 27 -5.01 -3.63 -13.13
CA PHE A 27 -4.37 -4.83 -13.70
C PHE A 27 -4.24 -5.98 -12.71
N GLY A 28 -4.93 -5.91 -11.58
CA GLY A 28 -4.78 -6.86 -10.50
C GLY A 28 -3.59 -6.58 -9.58
N SER A 29 -3.43 -7.44 -8.60
CA SER A 29 -2.31 -7.39 -7.65
C SER A 29 -1.95 -8.79 -7.20
N CYS A 30 -0.70 -8.98 -6.78
CA CYS A 30 -0.25 -10.23 -6.18
C CYS A 30 0.59 -9.96 -4.95
N ARG A 31 0.69 -10.98 -4.08
CA ARG A 31 1.68 -11.05 -3.01
C ARG A 31 2.79 -11.99 -3.42
N TYR A 32 3.88 -11.41 -3.86
CA TYR A 32 5.06 -12.17 -4.21
C TYR A 32 6.31 -11.47 -3.68
N LYS A 33 7.12 -12.18 -2.90
CA LYS A 33 8.36 -11.66 -2.35
C LYS A 33 9.53 -12.34 -3.03
N LEU A 34 10.26 -11.60 -3.85
CA LEU A 34 11.55 -12.05 -4.38
C LEU A 34 12.53 -12.20 -3.21
N LYS A 35 13.05 -13.40 -3.04
CA LYS A 35 14.10 -13.71 -2.09
C LYS A 35 15.42 -13.04 -2.50
N SER A 36 16.53 -13.35 -1.82
CA SER A 36 17.84 -12.88 -2.26
C SER A 36 18.22 -13.50 -3.61
N PHE A 37 19.18 -12.90 -4.30
CA PHE A 37 19.66 -13.44 -5.59
C PHE A 37 20.27 -14.83 -5.40
N GLU A 38 21.02 -15.02 -4.33
CA GLU A 38 21.69 -16.27 -4.01
C GLU A 38 20.70 -17.43 -3.78
N GLU A 39 19.52 -17.11 -3.21
CA GLU A 39 18.48 -18.12 -2.94
C GLU A 39 17.63 -18.41 -4.18
N ASN A 40 17.54 -17.51 -5.12
CA ASN A 40 16.57 -17.63 -6.22
C ASN A 40 17.06 -17.08 -7.57
N GLU A 41 18.31 -17.33 -7.89
CA GLU A 41 18.98 -16.88 -9.12
C GLU A 41 18.17 -17.18 -10.39
N ARG A 42 17.48 -18.34 -10.43
CA ARG A 42 16.68 -18.75 -11.58
C ARG A 42 15.52 -17.80 -11.88
N GLU A 43 14.82 -17.34 -10.86
CA GLU A 43 13.68 -16.39 -11.05
C GLU A 43 14.18 -15.03 -11.52
N TYR A 44 15.29 -14.58 -10.97
CA TYR A 44 15.89 -13.31 -11.39
C TYR A 44 16.36 -13.36 -12.84
N LYS A 45 17.04 -14.43 -13.25
CA LYS A 45 17.44 -14.62 -14.65
C LYS A 45 16.22 -14.65 -15.56
N ARG A 46 15.19 -15.41 -15.19
CA ARG A 46 13.94 -15.47 -15.93
C ARG A 46 13.28 -14.09 -16.09
N LEU A 47 13.27 -13.27 -15.04
CA LEU A 47 12.73 -11.91 -15.08
C LEU A 47 13.47 -11.04 -16.11
N ILE A 48 14.79 -11.07 -16.09
CA ILE A 48 15.62 -10.30 -17.04
C ILE A 48 15.47 -10.85 -18.47
N ASP A 49 15.33 -12.15 -18.64
CA ASP A 49 15.07 -12.75 -19.97
C ASP A 49 13.74 -12.30 -20.55
N VAL A 50 12.68 -12.20 -19.72
CA VAL A 50 11.38 -11.63 -20.13
C VAL A 50 11.54 -10.15 -20.51
N PHE A 51 12.22 -9.36 -19.69
CA PHE A 51 12.45 -7.95 -19.99
C PHE A 51 13.23 -7.77 -21.30
N ARG A 52 14.22 -8.62 -21.54
CA ARG A 52 15.03 -8.62 -22.78
C ARG A 52 14.20 -9.01 -24.01
N ALA A 53 13.37 -10.06 -23.88
CA ALA A 53 12.53 -10.54 -24.96
C ALA A 53 11.51 -9.50 -25.44
N HIS A 54 11.01 -8.67 -24.52
CA HIS A 54 10.03 -7.63 -24.79
C HIS A 54 10.63 -6.21 -24.84
N ASP A 55 11.97 -6.08 -24.84
CA ASP A 55 12.71 -4.80 -24.80
C ASP A 55 12.21 -3.83 -23.72
N ILE A 56 11.87 -4.36 -22.53
CA ILE A 56 11.41 -3.56 -21.39
C ILE A 56 12.62 -2.88 -20.75
N ARG A 57 12.71 -1.56 -20.87
CA ARG A 57 13.81 -0.73 -20.35
C ARG A 57 13.42 0.07 -19.11
N TYR A 58 12.12 0.27 -18.89
CA TYR A 58 11.56 1.00 -17.76
C TYR A 58 10.57 0.11 -17.03
N PHE A 59 10.77 -0.04 -15.74
CA PHE A 59 9.95 -0.88 -14.89
C PHE A 59 9.43 -0.08 -13.70
N PHE A 60 8.14 0.24 -13.73
CA PHE A 60 7.45 0.92 -12.64
C PHE A 60 6.83 -0.12 -11.71
N TYR A 61 7.25 -0.13 -10.46
CA TYR A 61 6.78 -1.12 -9.51
C TYR A 61 6.03 -0.46 -8.34
N ASN A 62 4.70 -0.60 -8.38
CA ASN A 62 3.82 -0.03 -7.37
C ASN A 62 3.61 -1.03 -6.23
N GLY A 63 3.90 -0.62 -5.00
CA GLY A 63 3.69 -1.46 -3.83
C GLY A 63 4.28 -0.92 -2.54
N GLY A 64 4.26 -1.74 -1.51
CA GLY A 64 4.82 -1.43 -0.19
C GLY A 64 6.34 -1.52 -0.13
N GLY A 65 6.89 -1.55 1.09
CA GLY A 65 8.33 -1.59 1.31
C GLY A 65 9.04 -2.75 0.62
N ASP A 66 8.49 -3.96 0.69
CA ASP A 66 9.05 -5.14 -0.01
C ASP A 66 9.07 -4.95 -1.54
N SER A 67 8.12 -4.20 -2.11
CA SER A 67 8.10 -3.90 -3.55
C SER A 67 9.19 -2.92 -3.92
N GLN A 68 9.49 -1.94 -3.08
CA GLN A 68 10.58 -0.99 -3.30
C GLN A 68 11.93 -1.72 -3.24
N ASP A 69 12.13 -2.61 -2.28
CA ASP A 69 13.32 -3.47 -2.20
C ASP A 69 13.46 -4.35 -3.45
N THR A 70 12.37 -4.92 -3.93
CA THR A 70 12.35 -5.70 -5.18
C THR A 70 12.76 -4.85 -6.39
N ALA A 71 12.23 -3.65 -6.52
CA ALA A 71 12.60 -2.74 -7.62
C ALA A 71 14.09 -2.43 -7.61
N ASN A 72 14.68 -2.20 -6.44
CA ASN A 72 16.11 -1.98 -6.28
C ASN A 72 16.92 -3.21 -6.70
N LYS A 73 16.56 -4.40 -6.20
CA LYS A 73 17.23 -5.66 -6.54
C LYS A 73 17.20 -5.94 -8.05
N VAL A 74 16.07 -5.69 -8.70
CA VAL A 74 15.92 -5.88 -10.16
C VAL A 74 16.81 -4.90 -10.93
N SER A 75 16.90 -3.65 -10.50
CA SER A 75 17.78 -2.66 -11.10
C SER A 75 19.27 -3.06 -11.02
N GLU A 76 19.71 -3.48 -9.84
CA GLU A 76 21.08 -3.93 -9.63
C GLU A 76 21.42 -5.19 -10.47
N LEU A 77 20.48 -6.11 -10.53
CA LEU A 77 20.65 -7.32 -11.31
C LEU A 77 20.71 -7.06 -12.82
N GLY A 78 19.85 -6.17 -13.32
CA GLY A 78 19.87 -5.78 -14.72
C GLY A 78 21.26 -5.27 -15.16
N LYS A 79 21.92 -4.49 -14.30
CA LYS A 79 23.30 -4.05 -14.51
C LYS A 79 24.28 -5.22 -14.54
N LYS A 80 24.17 -6.17 -13.60
CA LYS A 80 25.05 -7.35 -13.53
C LYS A 80 24.91 -8.29 -14.72
N LEU A 81 23.72 -8.39 -15.31
CA LEU A 81 23.41 -9.26 -16.45
C LEU A 81 23.48 -8.53 -17.81
N ASP A 82 24.14 -7.38 -17.86
CA ASP A 82 24.31 -6.56 -19.07
C ASP A 82 22.98 -6.26 -19.79
N PHE A 83 21.94 -6.01 -18.99
CA PHE A 83 20.65 -5.54 -19.44
C PHE A 83 20.10 -4.51 -18.46
N PRO A 84 20.62 -3.27 -18.48
CA PRO A 84 20.20 -2.25 -17.53
C PRO A 84 18.73 -1.88 -17.73
N VAL A 85 17.95 -2.04 -16.65
CA VAL A 85 16.53 -1.64 -16.56
C VAL A 85 16.43 -0.51 -15.58
N GLN A 86 15.79 0.59 -15.96
CA GLN A 86 15.46 1.67 -15.04
C GLN A 86 14.24 1.28 -14.22
N CYS A 87 14.46 0.91 -12.97
CA CYS A 87 13.40 0.57 -12.04
C CYS A 87 12.98 1.79 -11.24
N ILE A 88 11.69 2.09 -11.24
CA ILE A 88 11.10 3.22 -10.52
C ILE A 88 10.06 2.66 -9.56
N GLY A 89 10.35 2.74 -8.26
CA GLY A 89 9.40 2.37 -7.23
C GLY A 89 8.33 3.44 -7.04
N ILE A 90 7.06 3.01 -6.95
CA ILE A 90 5.92 3.86 -6.63
C ILE A 90 5.38 3.38 -5.29
N PRO A 91 5.80 3.99 -4.17
CA PRO A 91 5.44 3.51 -2.85
C PRO A 91 3.97 3.77 -2.53
N LYS A 92 3.34 2.81 -1.84
CA LYS A 92 2.01 2.96 -1.25
C LYS A 92 1.95 2.21 0.07
N THR A 93 1.31 2.79 1.07
CA THR A 93 0.87 2.11 2.29
C THR A 93 -0.07 3.03 3.07
N VAL A 94 -1.16 2.50 3.58
CA VAL A 94 -2.06 3.24 4.47
C VAL A 94 -1.44 3.46 5.85
N ASP A 95 -0.45 2.65 6.22
CA ASP A 95 0.25 2.75 7.51
C ASP A 95 1.04 4.06 7.66
N ASN A 96 1.31 4.74 6.53
CA ASN A 96 2.07 5.99 6.48
C ASN A 96 3.44 5.88 7.15
N ASP A 97 4.11 4.73 6.96
CA ASP A 97 5.37 4.37 7.62
C ASP A 97 6.60 4.49 6.73
N LEU A 98 6.49 5.19 5.59
CA LEU A 98 7.59 5.38 4.68
C LEU A 98 8.46 6.56 5.10
N PRO A 99 9.79 6.40 5.15
CA PRO A 99 10.71 7.50 5.43
C PRO A 99 10.64 8.57 4.33
N HIS A 100 10.88 9.81 4.70
CA HIS A 100 10.86 10.97 3.79
C HIS A 100 9.53 11.16 3.04
N THR A 101 8.41 10.69 3.62
CA THR A 101 7.08 10.80 3.03
C THR A 101 6.12 11.35 4.08
N ASP A 102 5.49 12.50 3.78
CA ASP A 102 4.56 13.14 4.71
C ASP A 102 3.22 12.40 4.74
N CYS A 103 2.68 12.10 3.56
CA CYS A 103 1.40 11.42 3.42
C CYS A 103 1.45 10.38 2.29
N SER A 104 1.39 9.12 2.66
CA SER A 104 1.31 8.01 1.71
C SER A 104 -0.08 7.93 1.07
N PRO A 105 -0.18 7.48 -0.19
CA PRO A 105 -1.47 7.29 -0.86
C PRO A 105 -2.42 6.41 -0.05
N GLY A 106 -3.63 6.89 0.18
CA GLY A 106 -4.68 6.21 0.95
C GLY A 106 -4.70 6.54 2.45
N PHE A 107 -3.61 7.04 3.03
CA PHE A 107 -3.56 7.36 4.46
C PHE A 107 -4.59 8.42 4.85
N GLY A 108 -4.67 9.54 4.15
CA GLY A 108 -5.63 10.59 4.46
C GLY A 108 -7.09 10.12 4.40
N SER A 109 -7.42 9.26 3.43
CA SER A 109 -8.75 8.65 3.33
C SER A 109 -9.05 7.71 4.48
N VAL A 110 -8.08 6.86 4.88
CA VAL A 110 -8.27 5.95 6.01
C VAL A 110 -8.33 6.70 7.34
N ALA A 111 -7.54 7.75 7.51
CA ALA A 111 -7.60 8.60 8.70
C ALA A 111 -9.00 9.21 8.89
N LYS A 112 -9.57 9.75 7.82
CA LYS A 112 -10.97 10.25 7.84
C LYS A 112 -11.97 9.14 8.16
N TYR A 113 -11.83 7.98 7.55
CA TYR A 113 -12.71 6.84 7.79
C TYR A 113 -12.66 6.40 9.26
N ILE A 114 -11.46 6.29 9.84
CA ILE A 114 -11.28 5.89 11.25
C ILE A 114 -11.89 6.94 12.20
N ALA A 115 -11.70 8.22 11.93
CA ALA A 115 -12.32 9.28 12.74
C ALA A 115 -13.84 9.17 12.75
N ILE A 116 -14.46 9.00 11.57
CA ILE A 116 -15.92 8.85 11.45
C ILE A 116 -16.40 7.58 12.15
N SER A 117 -15.77 6.43 11.88
CA SER A 117 -16.16 5.15 12.49
C SER A 117 -16.00 5.16 14.01
N THR A 118 -14.97 5.84 14.53
CA THR A 118 -14.79 6.02 15.97
C THR A 118 -15.92 6.82 16.58
N LYS A 119 -16.34 7.91 15.92
CA LYS A 119 -17.46 8.74 16.39
C LYS A 119 -18.77 7.96 16.36
N GLU A 120 -19.05 7.22 15.30
CA GLU A 120 -20.25 6.40 15.18
C GLU A 120 -20.32 5.33 16.27
N ALA A 121 -19.23 4.58 16.48
CA ALA A 121 -19.15 3.59 17.54
C ALA A 121 -19.29 4.20 18.94
N ALA A 122 -18.73 5.37 19.16
CA ALA A 122 -18.85 6.08 20.43
C ALA A 122 -20.30 6.46 20.74
N LEU A 123 -21.03 6.97 19.76
CA LEU A 123 -22.46 7.32 19.92
C LEU A 123 -23.32 6.07 20.20
N ASP A 124 -23.02 4.96 19.53
CA ASP A 124 -23.70 3.68 19.78
C ASP A 124 -23.48 3.21 21.23
N ILE A 125 -22.23 3.17 21.69
CA ILE A 125 -21.90 2.82 23.08
C ILE A 125 -22.55 3.78 24.07
N GLN A 126 -22.52 5.08 23.80
CA GLN A 126 -23.13 6.09 24.66
C GLN A 126 -24.64 5.84 24.84
N SER A 127 -25.32 5.38 23.81
CA SER A 127 -26.77 5.10 23.85
C SER A 127 -27.13 3.97 24.80
N MET A 128 -26.21 3.01 25.04
CA MET A 128 -26.49 1.78 25.81
C MET A 128 -25.62 1.58 27.05
N CYS A 129 -24.62 2.43 27.29
CA CYS A 129 -23.60 2.19 28.35
C CYS A 129 -24.14 2.14 29.77
N ALA A 130 -25.32 2.72 30.03
CA ALA A 130 -25.95 2.69 31.34
C ALA A 130 -26.39 1.26 31.75
N THR A 131 -26.80 0.44 30.78
CA THR A 131 -27.43 -0.85 31.04
C THR A 131 -26.75 -2.04 30.37
N SER A 132 -25.92 -1.81 29.36
CA SER A 132 -25.35 -2.86 28.51
C SER A 132 -23.86 -2.64 28.29
N THR A 133 -23.42 -2.55 27.02
CA THR A 133 -22.03 -2.46 26.58
C THR A 133 -21.41 -1.13 27.00
N LYS A 134 -20.24 -1.20 27.64
CA LYS A 134 -19.52 -0.04 28.19
C LYS A 134 -18.19 0.20 27.53
N VAL A 135 -17.66 -0.79 26.80
CA VAL A 135 -16.33 -0.73 26.21
C VAL A 135 -16.42 -1.17 24.75
N PHE A 136 -15.78 -0.41 23.90
CA PHE A 136 -15.56 -0.73 22.50
C PHE A 136 -14.06 -0.65 22.21
N VAL A 137 -13.54 -1.64 21.50
CA VAL A 137 -12.13 -1.69 21.10
C VAL A 137 -12.09 -1.70 19.58
N LEU A 138 -11.47 -0.69 18.99
CA LEU A 138 -11.24 -0.60 17.56
C LEU A 138 -9.79 -0.95 17.26
N GLU A 139 -9.57 -2.11 16.66
CA GLU A 139 -8.26 -2.50 16.14
C GLU A 139 -8.09 -1.95 14.72
N VAL A 140 -6.96 -1.30 14.47
CA VAL A 140 -6.62 -0.72 13.17
C VAL A 140 -5.26 -1.24 12.69
N MET A 141 -4.99 -1.07 11.38
CA MET A 141 -3.70 -1.41 10.80
C MET A 141 -2.60 -0.47 11.29
N GLY A 142 -1.35 -0.90 11.10
CA GLY A 142 -0.16 -0.15 11.48
C GLY A 142 0.66 -0.85 12.57
N ARG A 143 1.17 -2.07 12.29
CA ARG A 143 1.87 -2.89 13.29
C ARG A 143 3.14 -2.24 13.85
N HIS A 144 3.75 -1.31 13.13
CA HIS A 144 4.98 -0.61 13.52
C HIS A 144 4.84 0.92 13.41
N ALA A 145 3.65 1.41 13.07
CA ALA A 145 3.39 2.83 12.94
C ALA A 145 1.98 3.15 13.45
N GLY A 146 1.89 4.09 14.37
CA GLY A 146 0.66 4.42 15.06
C GLY A 146 -0.21 5.49 14.37
N TRP A 147 0.08 5.90 13.14
CA TRP A 147 -0.61 7.01 12.49
C TRP A 147 -2.11 6.80 12.32
N ILE A 148 -2.52 5.58 11.94
CA ILE A 148 -3.94 5.25 11.77
C ILE A 148 -4.65 5.25 13.13
N ALA A 149 -4.05 4.64 14.15
CA ALA A 149 -4.60 4.67 15.50
C ALA A 149 -4.70 6.11 16.04
N ALA A 150 -3.65 6.90 15.87
CA ALA A 150 -3.64 8.31 16.26
C ALA A 150 -4.72 9.12 15.56
N SER A 151 -5.06 8.82 14.31
CA SER A 151 -6.11 9.53 13.57
C SER A 151 -7.50 9.41 14.19
N SER A 152 -7.74 8.39 15.03
CA SER A 152 -9.01 8.26 15.78
C SER A 152 -9.29 9.45 16.70
N VAL A 153 -8.25 10.17 17.14
CA VAL A 153 -8.40 11.38 17.97
C VAL A 153 -9.15 12.49 17.24
N LEU A 154 -9.15 12.48 15.91
CA LEU A 154 -9.91 13.44 15.10
C LEU A 154 -11.44 13.29 15.26
N ALA A 155 -11.91 12.21 15.89
CA ALA A 155 -13.33 12.04 16.25
C ALA A 155 -13.78 12.96 17.40
N ARG A 156 -12.83 13.47 18.21
CA ARG A 156 -13.12 14.27 19.41
C ARG A 156 -13.45 15.71 19.05
N GLU A 157 -14.51 16.21 19.61
CA GLU A 157 -14.88 17.64 19.58
C GLU A 157 -14.60 18.31 20.94
N VAL A 158 -14.76 17.54 22.02
CA VAL A 158 -14.43 17.96 23.39
C VAL A 158 -13.58 16.90 24.09
N GLU A 159 -12.96 17.26 25.20
CA GLU A 159 -12.05 16.37 25.93
C GLU A 159 -12.70 15.04 26.40
N ALA A 160 -13.98 15.08 26.72
CA ALA A 160 -14.73 13.92 27.18
C ALA A 160 -15.14 12.95 26.08
N ASP A 161 -14.94 13.31 24.80
CA ASP A 161 -15.31 12.46 23.68
C ASP A 161 -14.34 11.27 23.49
N ALA A 162 -14.86 10.19 22.91
CA ALA A 162 -14.03 9.08 22.46
C ALA A 162 -13.15 9.46 21.24
N PRO A 163 -12.02 8.80 21.07
CA PRO A 163 -11.50 7.69 21.88
C PRO A 163 -10.94 8.18 23.21
N HIS A 164 -11.21 7.46 24.28
CA HIS A 164 -10.66 7.78 25.61
C HIS A 164 -9.21 7.30 25.77
N ILE A 165 -8.84 6.22 25.07
CA ILE A 165 -7.50 5.64 25.09
C ILE A 165 -7.10 5.32 23.66
N VAL A 166 -5.89 5.71 23.28
CA VAL A 166 -5.25 5.33 22.00
C VAL A 166 -3.95 4.60 22.32
N LEU A 167 -3.85 3.36 21.89
CA LEU A 167 -2.65 2.55 22.04
C LEU A 167 -1.86 2.58 20.72
N LEU A 168 -0.59 2.91 20.82
CA LEU A 168 0.33 2.97 19.69
C LEU A 168 1.34 1.81 19.81
N PRO A 169 1.86 1.28 18.68
CA PRO A 169 2.87 0.23 18.68
C PRO A 169 4.22 0.71 19.23
#